data_220e067f1ed095f8a0726a3bae3861f6
#
_entry.id   220e067f1ed095f8a0726a3bae3861f6
#
_cell.length_a   1.000
_cell.length_b   1.000
_cell.length_c   1.000
_cell.angle_alpha   90.00
_cell.angle_beta   90.00
_cell.angle_gamma   90.00
#
_symmetry.space_group_name_H-M   'P 1'
#
loop_
_entity.id
_entity.type
_entity.pdbx_description
1 polymer ?
#
loop_
_entity_poly.entity_id
_entity_poly.type
_entity_poly.pdbx_seq_one_letter_code
_entity_poly.pdbx_strand_id
1 'polypeptide(L)'
;MTINDYLQHELENVLSGQPWYGEPIYDILSRITFESAYERQGHAHTIVEIVMHMVSWTEEVIDRLNEKPASLPVSGNWPHPGEPDEQKWKMWIDDLKLVNVNLLQTIRDFPQDKWDEPTIDEREGEPVTTYQDLVHGFIQHQVYHAGQIAVLLRVING
;
A
#
# COMPACT_ATOMS: atom_id res chain seq x y z
N MET A 1 10.49 -2.85 -23.21
CA MET A 1 9.76 -2.55 -21.94
C MET A 1 10.51 -1.47 -21.20
N THR A 2 9.82 -0.40 -20.85
CA THR A 2 10.39 0.70 -20.07
C THR A 2 10.36 0.37 -18.58
N ILE A 3 11.09 1.16 -17.76
CA ILE A 3 11.00 1.01 -16.30
C ILE A 3 9.57 1.30 -15.85
N ASN A 4 8.91 2.31 -16.42
CA ASN A 4 7.51 2.61 -16.12
C ASN A 4 6.62 1.38 -16.35
N ASP A 5 6.75 0.73 -17.51
CA ASP A 5 5.97 -0.46 -17.85
C ASP A 5 6.23 -1.61 -16.87
N TYR A 6 7.51 -1.81 -16.53
CA TYR A 6 7.90 -2.86 -15.60
C TYR A 6 7.29 -2.63 -14.21
N LEU A 7 7.42 -1.42 -13.66
CA LEU A 7 6.90 -1.09 -12.33
C LEU A 7 5.37 -1.15 -12.29
N GLN A 8 4.68 -0.69 -13.35
CA GLN A 8 3.23 -0.85 -13.44
C GLN A 8 2.84 -2.32 -13.43
N HIS A 9 3.52 -3.14 -14.25
CA HIS A 9 3.24 -4.56 -14.31
C HIS A 9 3.44 -5.26 -12.96
N GLU A 10 4.54 -4.93 -12.26
CA GLU A 10 4.82 -5.49 -10.94
C GLU A 10 3.72 -5.12 -9.93
N LEU A 11 3.30 -3.86 -9.90
CA LEU A 11 2.25 -3.42 -9.00
C LEU A 11 0.89 -4.07 -9.35
N GLU A 12 0.49 -4.05 -10.62
CA GLU A 12 -0.75 -4.68 -11.06
C GLU A 12 -0.78 -6.17 -10.72
N ASN A 13 0.36 -6.84 -10.88
CA ASN A 13 0.45 -8.27 -10.62
C ASN A 13 0.21 -8.60 -9.14
N VAL A 14 0.79 -7.84 -8.20
CA VAL A 14 0.57 -8.08 -6.77
C VAL A 14 -0.83 -7.66 -6.31
N LEU A 15 -1.44 -6.68 -6.99
CA LEU A 15 -2.79 -6.23 -6.64
C LEU A 15 -3.87 -7.21 -7.11
N SER A 16 -3.82 -7.63 -8.38
CA SER A 16 -4.91 -8.37 -9.01
C SER A 16 -4.49 -9.44 -10.02
N GLY A 17 -3.20 -9.70 -10.17
CA GLY A 17 -2.67 -10.66 -11.13
C GLY A 17 -2.49 -12.06 -10.57
N GLN A 18 -1.40 -12.70 -10.98
CA GLN A 18 -1.02 -14.05 -10.55
C GLN A 18 0.43 -14.02 -10.04
N PRO A 19 0.67 -13.40 -8.87
CA PRO A 19 2.02 -13.30 -8.34
C PRO A 19 2.55 -14.68 -7.93
N TRP A 20 3.84 -14.87 -8.11
CA TRP A 20 4.47 -16.17 -7.84
C TRP A 20 4.34 -16.62 -6.39
N TYR A 21 4.29 -15.68 -5.45
CA TYR A 21 4.22 -15.99 -4.01
C TYR A 21 2.87 -16.52 -3.54
N GLY A 22 1.78 -16.33 -4.29
CA GLY A 22 0.45 -16.77 -3.87
C GLY A 22 -0.67 -15.86 -4.34
N GLU A 23 -1.64 -15.57 -3.46
CA GLU A 23 -2.82 -14.77 -3.80
C GLU A 23 -2.50 -13.28 -3.95
N PRO A 24 -3.07 -12.62 -4.97
CA PRO A 24 -2.98 -11.17 -5.07
C PRO A 24 -3.78 -10.48 -3.95
N ILE A 25 -3.39 -9.24 -3.68
CA ILE A 25 -3.91 -8.47 -2.54
C ILE A 25 -5.44 -8.36 -2.58
N TYR A 26 -6.02 -8.04 -3.73
CA TYR A 26 -7.48 -7.83 -3.82
C TYR A 26 -8.28 -9.10 -3.61
N ASP A 27 -7.72 -10.27 -3.94
CA ASP A 27 -8.37 -11.55 -3.64
C ASP A 27 -8.41 -11.81 -2.13
N ILE A 28 -7.32 -11.52 -1.42
CA ILE A 28 -7.28 -11.63 0.04
C ILE A 28 -8.33 -10.70 0.65
N LEU A 29 -8.37 -9.45 0.22
CA LEU A 29 -9.31 -8.45 0.75
C LEU A 29 -10.76 -8.82 0.48
N SER A 30 -11.06 -9.49 -0.63
CA SER A 30 -12.42 -9.88 -1.01
C SER A 30 -13.07 -10.87 -0.04
N ARG A 31 -12.27 -11.58 0.77
CA ARG A 31 -12.74 -12.57 1.74
C ARG A 31 -12.96 -12.00 3.14
N ILE A 32 -12.66 -10.73 3.35
CA ILE A 32 -12.74 -10.08 4.66
C ILE A 32 -14.16 -9.58 4.88
N THR A 33 -14.81 -10.04 5.95
CA THR A 33 -16.10 -9.50 6.37
C THR A 33 -15.90 -8.26 7.21
N PHE A 34 -16.95 -7.45 7.35
CA PHE A 34 -16.93 -6.28 8.24
C PHE A 34 -16.51 -6.68 9.66
N GLU A 35 -17.08 -7.77 10.18
CA GLU A 35 -16.81 -8.25 11.53
C GLU A 35 -15.32 -8.61 11.69
N SER A 36 -14.76 -9.37 10.75
CA SER A 36 -13.36 -9.77 10.84
C SER A 36 -12.40 -8.59 10.66
N ALA A 37 -12.79 -7.56 9.90
CA ALA A 37 -11.96 -6.38 9.68
C ALA A 37 -11.65 -5.60 10.97
N TYR A 38 -12.58 -5.59 11.92
CA TYR A 38 -12.44 -4.86 13.18
C TYR A 38 -12.06 -5.76 14.36
N GLU A 39 -11.92 -7.05 14.16
CA GLU A 39 -11.57 -7.98 15.23
C GLU A 39 -10.10 -7.89 15.58
N ARG A 40 -9.81 -7.63 16.86
CA ARG A 40 -8.43 -7.54 17.35
C ARG A 40 -7.97 -8.88 17.89
N GLN A 41 -6.78 -9.30 17.42
CA GLN A 41 -6.13 -10.50 17.91
C GLN A 41 -4.92 -10.10 18.77
N GLY A 42 -5.07 -10.25 20.09
CA GLY A 42 -4.00 -9.90 21.02
C GLY A 42 -3.57 -8.44 20.88
N HIS A 43 -2.28 -8.23 20.69
CA HIS A 43 -1.69 -6.92 20.51
C HIS A 43 -1.45 -6.54 19.04
N ALA A 44 -1.88 -7.39 18.10
CA ALA A 44 -1.71 -7.12 16.69
C ALA A 44 -2.64 -5.98 16.22
N HIS A 45 -2.24 -5.30 15.15
CA HIS A 45 -3.13 -4.38 14.46
C HIS A 45 -4.34 -5.14 13.91
N THR A 46 -5.50 -4.49 13.86
CA THR A 46 -6.66 -5.04 13.17
C THR A 46 -6.48 -4.96 11.66
N ILE A 47 -7.25 -5.75 10.92
CA ILE A 47 -7.20 -5.72 9.45
C ILE A 47 -7.52 -4.31 8.93
N VAL A 48 -8.54 -3.64 9.51
CA VAL A 48 -8.89 -2.29 9.08
C VAL A 48 -7.75 -1.30 9.33
N GLU A 49 -7.04 -1.41 10.46
CA GLU A 49 -5.87 -0.56 10.72
C GLU A 49 -4.78 -0.78 9.67
N ILE A 50 -4.52 -2.03 9.28
CA ILE A 50 -3.53 -2.36 8.27
C ILE A 50 -3.94 -1.81 6.90
N VAL A 51 -5.21 -1.95 6.51
CA VAL A 51 -5.71 -1.39 5.24
C VAL A 51 -5.55 0.14 5.21
N MET A 52 -5.91 0.83 6.29
CA MET A 52 -5.72 2.29 6.37
C MET A 52 -4.25 2.68 6.30
N HIS A 53 -3.37 1.93 6.93
CA HIS A 53 -1.92 2.10 6.84
C HIS A 53 -1.42 1.94 5.40
N MET A 54 -1.93 0.93 4.68
CA MET A 54 -1.59 0.71 3.27
C MET A 54 -2.04 1.89 2.40
N VAL A 55 -3.25 2.41 2.61
CA VAL A 55 -3.76 3.60 1.90
C VAL A 55 -2.85 4.81 2.15
N SER A 56 -2.56 5.10 3.41
CA SER A 56 -1.73 6.24 3.80
C SER A 56 -0.36 6.23 3.13
N TRP A 57 0.31 5.09 3.12
CA TRP A 57 1.64 4.98 2.50
C TRP A 57 1.59 5.03 0.98
N THR A 58 0.50 4.56 0.38
CA THR A 58 0.31 4.73 -1.08
C THR A 58 0.22 6.21 -1.43
N GLU A 59 -0.52 6.99 -0.65
CA GLU A 59 -0.61 8.44 -0.82
C GLU A 59 0.76 9.12 -0.69
N GLU A 60 1.55 8.72 0.31
CA GLU A 60 2.89 9.28 0.52
C GLU A 60 3.82 8.95 -0.66
N VAL A 61 3.77 7.74 -1.20
CA VAL A 61 4.57 7.37 -2.36
C VAL A 61 4.19 8.20 -3.59
N ILE A 62 2.89 8.43 -3.81
CA ILE A 62 2.42 9.31 -4.89
C ILE A 62 3.01 10.71 -4.71
N ASP A 63 2.96 11.25 -3.48
CA ASP A 63 3.51 12.57 -3.19
C ASP A 63 5.02 12.63 -3.50
N ARG A 64 5.78 11.63 -3.09
CA ARG A 64 7.22 11.58 -3.40
C ARG A 64 7.50 11.49 -4.89
N LEU A 65 6.72 10.70 -5.64
CA LEU A 65 6.84 10.63 -7.10
C LEU A 65 6.48 11.96 -7.79
N ASN A 66 5.67 12.79 -7.13
CA ASN A 66 5.35 14.14 -7.58
C ASN A 66 6.36 15.18 -7.05
N GLU A 67 7.55 14.72 -6.66
CA GLU A 67 8.67 15.55 -6.23
C GLU A 67 8.41 16.35 -4.94
N LYS A 68 7.52 15.86 -4.08
CA LYS A 68 7.36 16.39 -2.75
C LYS A 68 8.39 15.77 -1.81
N PRO A 69 8.90 16.54 -0.83
CA PRO A 69 9.83 15.99 0.16
C PRO A 69 9.22 14.83 0.94
N ALA A 70 10.03 13.80 1.19
CA ALA A 70 9.62 12.65 1.97
C ALA A 70 9.20 13.07 3.38
N SER A 71 8.09 12.53 3.84
CA SER A 71 7.58 12.78 5.19
C SER A 71 6.79 11.55 5.67
N LEU A 72 6.27 11.59 6.88
CA LEU A 72 5.22 10.66 7.27
C LEU A 72 3.96 10.99 6.46
N PRO A 73 3.12 9.99 6.18
CA PRO A 73 1.87 10.24 5.45
C PRO A 73 1.02 11.32 6.11
N VAL A 74 0.37 12.15 5.31
CA VAL A 74 -0.51 13.21 5.80
C VAL A 74 -1.63 12.65 6.68
N SER A 75 -2.17 11.49 6.30
CA SER A 75 -3.22 10.80 7.07
C SER A 75 -2.70 10.08 8.32
N GLY A 76 -1.38 10.08 8.53
CA GLY A 76 -0.72 9.38 9.63
C GLY A 76 -0.16 8.03 9.22
N ASN A 77 0.83 7.55 9.99
CA ASN A 77 1.43 6.24 9.77
C ASN A 77 0.44 5.11 10.07
N TRP A 78 -0.26 5.21 11.19
CA TRP A 78 -1.31 4.27 11.61
C TRP A 78 -2.57 5.04 11.97
N PRO A 79 -3.38 5.43 10.96
CA PRO A 79 -4.62 6.17 11.23
C PRO A 79 -5.56 5.33 12.09
N HIS A 80 -6.30 6.00 12.97
CA HIS A 80 -7.26 5.34 13.83
C HIS A 80 -8.58 5.10 13.08
N PRO A 81 -9.11 3.87 13.05
CA PRO A 81 -10.31 3.57 12.27
C PRO A 81 -11.61 4.10 12.89
N GLY A 82 -11.57 4.52 14.15
CA GLY A 82 -12.78 4.88 14.89
C GLY A 82 -13.60 3.67 15.30
N GLU A 83 -14.84 3.89 15.66
CA GLU A 83 -15.76 2.82 16.00
C GLU A 83 -16.09 1.96 14.78
N PRO A 84 -16.35 0.64 14.96
CA PRO A 84 -16.72 -0.22 13.86
C PRO A 84 -17.91 0.32 13.07
N ASP A 85 -17.72 0.40 11.74
CA ASP A 85 -18.73 0.95 10.82
C ASP A 85 -18.59 0.24 9.48
N GLU A 86 -19.65 -0.46 9.06
CA GLU A 86 -19.64 -1.26 7.84
C GLU A 86 -19.48 -0.40 6.58
N GLN A 87 -20.11 0.78 6.56
CA GLN A 87 -19.98 1.69 5.41
C GLN A 87 -18.56 2.24 5.29
N LYS A 88 -17.94 2.57 6.42
CA LYS A 88 -16.53 3.01 6.44
C LYS A 88 -15.59 1.91 5.99
N TRP A 89 -15.85 0.66 6.40
CA TRP A 89 -15.04 -0.48 5.95
C TRP A 89 -15.07 -0.59 4.42
N LYS A 90 -16.24 -0.53 3.81
CA LYS A 90 -16.40 -0.56 2.35
C LYS A 90 -15.69 0.63 1.70
N MET A 91 -15.79 1.80 2.30
CA MET A 91 -15.10 3.00 1.83
C MET A 91 -13.57 2.83 1.84
N TRP A 92 -13.01 2.23 2.90
CA TRP A 92 -11.56 1.99 2.97
C TRP A 92 -11.07 1.05 1.88
N ILE A 93 -11.85 0.02 1.55
CA ILE A 93 -11.51 -0.88 0.44
C ILE A 93 -11.57 -0.12 -0.90
N ASP A 94 -12.60 0.68 -1.11
CA ASP A 94 -12.71 1.50 -2.33
C ASP A 94 -11.58 2.53 -2.42
N ASP A 95 -11.22 3.16 -1.30
CA ASP A 95 -10.11 4.11 -1.23
C ASP A 95 -8.78 3.44 -1.58
N LEU A 96 -8.55 2.22 -1.09
CA LEU A 96 -7.33 1.47 -1.42
C LEU A 96 -7.23 1.21 -2.93
N LYS A 97 -8.33 0.79 -3.55
CA LYS A 97 -8.36 0.56 -5.00
C LYS A 97 -8.15 1.85 -5.78
N LEU A 98 -8.81 2.93 -5.37
CA LEU A 98 -8.70 4.23 -6.04
C LEU A 98 -7.27 4.79 -5.92
N VAL A 99 -6.68 4.76 -4.74
CA VAL A 99 -5.31 5.29 -4.55
C VAL A 99 -4.28 4.48 -5.36
N ASN A 100 -4.49 3.17 -5.52
CA ASN A 100 -3.63 2.36 -6.38
C ASN A 100 -3.82 2.67 -7.88
N VAL A 101 -5.03 3.01 -8.32
CA VAL A 101 -5.26 3.51 -9.68
C VAL A 101 -4.46 4.80 -9.89
N ASN A 102 -4.50 5.71 -8.93
CA ASN A 102 -3.76 6.97 -8.98
C ASN A 102 -2.24 6.72 -8.99
N LEU A 103 -1.75 5.78 -8.20
CA LEU A 103 -0.32 5.43 -8.20
C LEU A 103 0.11 4.84 -9.55
N LEU A 104 -0.68 3.93 -10.11
CA LEU A 104 -0.40 3.36 -11.43
C LEU A 104 -0.29 4.46 -12.50
N GLN A 105 -1.20 5.44 -12.47
CA GLN A 105 -1.15 6.57 -13.38
C GLN A 105 0.09 7.43 -13.14
N THR A 106 0.43 7.69 -11.88
CA THR A 106 1.63 8.43 -11.51
C THR A 106 2.89 7.75 -12.02
N ILE A 107 2.98 6.42 -11.88
CA ILE A 107 4.12 5.63 -12.40
C ILE A 107 4.16 5.72 -13.94
N ARG A 108 3.01 5.60 -14.60
CA ARG A 108 2.92 5.69 -16.07
C ARG A 108 3.47 7.01 -16.59
N ASP A 109 3.12 8.09 -15.93
CA ASP A 109 3.48 9.44 -16.37
C ASP A 109 4.84 9.91 -15.85
N PHE A 110 5.51 9.12 -15.01
CA PHE A 110 6.80 9.49 -14.42
C PHE A 110 7.89 9.59 -15.49
N PRO A 111 8.72 10.66 -15.48
CA PRO A 111 9.77 10.81 -16.48
C PRO A 111 10.79 9.67 -16.44
N GLN A 112 11.01 9.02 -17.58
CA GLN A 112 11.88 7.86 -17.73
C GLN A 112 13.31 8.08 -17.24
N ASP A 113 13.81 9.28 -17.43
CA ASP A 113 15.19 9.67 -17.10
C ASP A 113 15.40 9.97 -15.62
N LYS A 114 14.32 9.95 -14.81
CA LYS A 114 14.40 10.29 -13.38
C LYS A 114 14.38 9.07 -12.44
N TRP A 115 14.20 7.87 -12.94
CA TRP A 115 14.07 6.70 -12.06
C TRP A 115 15.32 6.46 -11.20
N ASP A 116 16.51 6.80 -11.70
CA ASP A 116 17.77 6.64 -10.95
C ASP A 116 18.13 7.87 -10.10
N GLU A 117 17.33 8.92 -10.16
CA GLU A 117 17.55 10.10 -9.32
C GLU A 117 17.14 9.84 -7.87
N PRO A 118 17.81 10.48 -6.90
CA PRO A 118 17.41 10.36 -5.51
C PRO A 118 16.08 11.07 -5.27
N THR A 119 15.25 10.50 -4.39
CA THR A 119 14.06 11.17 -3.89
C THR A 119 14.45 12.39 -3.06
N ILE A 120 13.53 13.33 -2.91
CA ILE A 120 13.77 14.51 -2.09
C ILE A 120 13.52 14.11 -0.63
N ASP A 121 14.59 14.06 0.17
CA ASP A 121 14.50 13.75 1.59
C ASP A 121 15.38 14.74 2.36
N GLU A 122 14.71 15.65 3.07
CA GLU A 122 15.37 16.71 3.83
C GLU A 122 15.61 16.33 5.29
N ARG A 123 15.22 15.11 5.69
CA ARG A 123 15.40 14.61 7.06
C ARG A 123 16.84 14.18 7.26
N GLU A 124 17.41 14.54 8.43
CA GLU A 124 18.78 14.14 8.78
C GLU A 124 18.87 12.64 9.06
N GLY A 125 19.97 12.02 8.56
CA GLY A 125 20.28 10.62 8.84
C GLY A 125 19.49 9.61 8.06
N GLU A 126 18.57 10.02 7.17
CA GLU A 126 17.83 9.10 6.36
C GLU A 126 18.67 8.60 5.16
N PRO A 127 18.57 7.31 4.80
CA PRO A 127 19.28 6.80 3.65
C PRO A 127 18.75 7.42 2.36
N VAL A 128 19.65 7.64 1.40
CA VAL A 128 19.29 8.12 0.06
C VAL A 128 18.62 6.96 -0.69
N THR A 129 17.44 7.20 -1.23
CA THR A 129 16.66 6.25 -2.02
C THR A 129 16.39 6.83 -3.38
N THR A 130 16.54 6.04 -4.44
CA THR A 130 16.12 6.46 -5.79
C THR A 130 14.60 6.31 -5.93
N TYR A 131 14.03 6.99 -6.93
CA TYR A 131 12.59 6.82 -7.21
C TYR A 131 12.24 5.38 -7.57
N GLN A 132 13.10 4.70 -8.30
CA GLN A 132 12.89 3.28 -8.64
C GLN A 132 12.86 2.40 -7.37
N ASP A 133 13.82 2.58 -6.47
CA ASP A 133 13.88 1.83 -5.21
C ASP A 133 12.70 2.15 -4.30
N LEU A 134 12.22 3.39 -4.33
CA LEU A 134 11.01 3.77 -3.60
C LEU A 134 9.82 2.92 -4.02
N VAL A 135 9.57 2.78 -5.33
CA VAL A 135 8.43 2.00 -5.82
C VAL A 135 8.61 0.51 -5.53
N HIS A 136 9.83 -0.02 -5.72
CA HIS A 136 10.12 -1.42 -5.36
C HIS A 136 9.86 -1.68 -3.87
N GLY A 137 10.39 -0.82 -3.00
CA GLY A 137 10.18 -0.93 -1.56
C GLY A 137 8.71 -0.82 -1.18
N PHE A 138 7.98 0.06 -1.85
CA PHE A 138 6.54 0.19 -1.64
C PHE A 138 5.79 -1.10 -2.00
N ILE A 139 6.08 -1.71 -3.15
CA ILE A 139 5.44 -2.96 -3.56
C ILE A 139 5.70 -4.05 -2.52
N GLN A 140 6.94 -4.18 -2.06
CA GLN A 140 7.31 -5.14 -1.00
C GLN A 140 6.55 -4.86 0.30
N HIS A 141 6.41 -3.60 0.68
CA HIS A 141 5.65 -3.18 1.85
C HIS A 141 4.18 -3.60 1.76
N GLN A 142 3.55 -3.44 0.59
CA GLN A 142 2.16 -3.85 0.38
C GLN A 142 2.01 -5.38 0.47
N VAL A 143 2.93 -6.13 -0.11
CA VAL A 143 2.93 -7.60 -0.03
C VAL A 143 3.13 -8.07 1.42
N TYR A 144 4.05 -7.42 2.15
CA TYR A 144 4.29 -7.71 3.56
C TYR A 144 3.02 -7.56 4.40
N HIS A 145 2.30 -6.45 4.23
CA HIS A 145 1.05 -6.20 4.96
C HIS A 145 -0.09 -7.10 4.49
N ALA A 146 -0.17 -7.41 3.20
CA ALA A 146 -1.15 -8.37 2.69
C ALA A 146 -0.96 -9.76 3.33
N GLY A 147 0.29 -10.17 3.53
CA GLY A 147 0.62 -11.41 4.23
C GLY A 147 0.14 -11.39 5.69
N GLN A 148 0.31 -10.28 6.39
CA GLN A 148 -0.21 -10.10 7.75
C GLN A 148 -1.74 -10.23 7.78
N ILE A 149 -2.43 -9.59 6.85
CA ILE A 149 -3.89 -9.69 6.73
C ILE A 149 -4.30 -11.14 6.50
N ALA A 150 -3.63 -11.85 5.60
CA ALA A 150 -3.95 -13.25 5.29
C ALA A 150 -3.82 -14.14 6.53
N VAL A 151 -2.77 -13.96 7.33
CA VAL A 151 -2.57 -14.71 8.59
C VAL A 151 -3.64 -14.35 9.62
N LEU A 152 -3.91 -13.06 9.81
CA LEU A 152 -4.94 -12.59 10.75
C LEU A 152 -6.31 -13.17 10.38
N LEU A 153 -6.65 -13.18 9.11
CA LEU A 153 -7.93 -13.69 8.63
C LEU A 153 -8.08 -15.19 8.95
N ARG A 154 -7.01 -15.97 8.82
CA ARG A 154 -7.02 -17.39 9.19
C ARG A 154 -7.17 -17.59 10.69
N VAL A 155 -6.51 -16.80 11.50
CA VAL A 155 -6.61 -16.85 12.95
C VAL A 155 -8.04 -16.49 13.41
N ILE A 156 -8.62 -15.43 12.83
CA ILE A 156 -9.96 -14.96 13.16
C ILE A 156 -11.03 -16.00 12.77
N ASN A 157 -10.89 -16.60 11.61
CA ASN A 157 -11.88 -17.57 11.10
C ASN A 157 -11.72 -18.98 11.68
N GLY A 158 -10.65 -19.21 12.38
CA GLY A 158 -10.37 -20.51 13.00
C GLY A 158 -9.73 -21.50 12.06
#